data_cdd39b5bc96e798a874bc7acb5d2dfd6
#
_entry.id   cdd39b5bc96e798a874bc7acb5d2dfd6
#
_cell.length_a   1.000
_cell.length_b   1.000
_cell.length_c   1.000
_cell.angle_alpha   90.00
_cell.angle_beta   90.00
_cell.angle_gamma   90.00
#
_symmetry.space_group_name_H-M   'P 1'
#
loop_
_entity.id
_entity.type
_entity.pdbx_description
1 polymer ?
#
loop_
_entity_poly.entity_id
_entity_poly.type
_entity_poly.pdbx_seq_one_letter_code
_entity_poly.pdbx_strand_id
1 'polypeptide(L)'
;WINEPYNCLVLDNIEVHPNYTVYNQILKICFRTAAEQLMKQYQVGWVVQGTCYNDLILYNDEQIEIRFPMMKPKEVQLKTFYSDAVKCKLVCEKEPNTGINSLVSNTYLSAA
;
A
#
# COMPACT_ATOMS: atom_id res chain seq x y z
N TRP A 1 1.81 4.67 -6.22
CA TRP A 1 0.79 4.98 -7.23
C TRP A 1 -0.61 4.95 -6.62
N ILE A 2 -1.54 5.57 -7.31
CA ILE A 2 -2.93 5.61 -6.86
C ILE A 2 -3.73 4.57 -7.63
N ASN A 3 -4.41 3.71 -6.88
CA ASN A 3 -5.36 2.76 -7.44
C ASN A 3 -6.75 3.38 -7.31
N GLU A 4 -7.19 4.07 -8.34
CA GLU A 4 -8.45 4.82 -8.32
C GLU A 4 -9.68 3.96 -8.05
N PRO A 5 -9.84 2.77 -8.70
CA PRO A 5 -10.99 1.91 -8.43
C PRO A 5 -11.18 1.54 -6.96
N TYR A 6 -10.10 1.44 -6.20
CA TYR A 6 -10.14 1.05 -4.80
C TYR A 6 -9.89 2.20 -3.84
N ASN A 7 -9.69 3.42 -4.36
CA ASN A 7 -9.44 4.62 -3.56
C ASN A 7 -8.24 4.47 -2.62
N CYS A 8 -7.17 3.88 -3.12
CA CYS A 8 -5.97 3.57 -2.36
C CYS A 8 -4.74 4.27 -2.91
N LEU A 9 -3.88 4.73 -2.01
CA LEU A 9 -2.48 5.00 -2.33
C LEU A 9 -1.68 3.72 -2.07
N VAL A 10 -1.01 3.22 -3.09
CA VAL A 10 -0.25 1.99 -3.02
C VAL A 10 1.24 2.34 -2.94
N LEU A 11 1.84 1.96 -1.82
CA LEU A 11 3.29 2.03 -1.64
C LEU A 11 3.90 0.71 -2.10
N ASP A 12 4.89 0.81 -2.95
CA ASP A 12 5.66 -0.35 -3.38
C ASP A 12 6.62 -0.80 -2.28
N ASN A 13 7.57 -1.65 -2.57
CA ASN A 13 8.58 -2.04 -1.60
C ASN A 13 9.43 -0.85 -1.16
N ILE A 14 9.86 -0.86 0.09
CA ILE A 14 10.77 0.14 0.64
C ILE A 14 12.10 -0.56 0.94
N GLU A 15 13.14 -0.13 0.25
CA GLU A 15 14.49 -0.62 0.44
C GLU A 15 15.31 0.40 1.23
N VAL A 16 16.07 -0.06 2.20
CA VAL A 16 16.93 0.79 3.04
C VAL A 16 18.37 0.35 2.86
N HIS A 17 19.25 1.30 2.56
CA HIS A 17 20.67 1.00 2.47
C HIS A 17 21.17 0.43 3.81
N PRO A 18 22.00 -0.63 3.80
CA PRO A 18 22.45 -1.29 5.03
C PRO A 18 23.07 -0.36 6.08
N ASN A 19 23.71 0.72 5.65
CA ASN A 19 24.30 1.70 6.56
C ASN A 19 23.27 2.48 7.38
N TYR A 20 21.99 2.47 6.97
CA TYR A 20 20.92 3.26 7.60
C TYR A 20 19.90 2.42 8.35
N THR A 21 20.10 1.10 8.43
CA THR A 21 19.15 0.21 9.13
C THR A 21 19.04 0.51 10.61
N VAL A 22 20.06 1.10 11.22
CA VAL A 22 20.02 1.57 12.61
C VAL A 22 18.95 2.64 12.83
N TYR A 23 18.53 3.33 11.78
CA TYR A 23 17.51 4.38 11.84
C TYR A 23 16.11 3.88 11.51
N ASN A 24 15.89 2.58 11.37
CA ASN A 24 14.61 2.04 10.92
C ASN A 24 13.41 2.49 11.76
N GLN A 25 13.58 2.65 13.07
CA GLN A 25 12.50 3.14 13.93
C GLN A 25 12.08 4.56 13.55
N ILE A 26 13.04 5.44 13.35
CA ILE A 26 12.79 6.83 12.96
C ILE A 26 12.24 6.89 11.54
N LEU A 27 12.82 6.12 10.63
CA LEU A 27 12.37 6.05 9.24
C LEU A 27 10.92 5.57 9.16
N LYS A 28 10.56 4.58 9.94
CA LYS A 28 9.19 4.07 9.99
C LYS A 28 8.19 5.16 10.39
N ILE A 29 8.51 5.94 11.41
CA ILE A 29 7.68 7.07 11.86
C ILE A 29 7.55 8.11 10.75
N CYS A 30 8.67 8.48 10.12
CA CYS A 30 8.67 9.47 9.04
C CYS A 30 7.85 9.01 7.83
N PHE A 31 8.00 7.75 7.41
CA PHE A 31 7.25 7.21 6.28
C PHE A 31 5.75 7.10 6.58
N ARG A 32 5.38 6.70 7.80
CA ARG A 32 3.97 6.65 8.20
C ARG A 32 3.34 8.04 8.21
N THR A 33 4.05 9.02 8.75
CA THR A 33 3.59 10.41 8.74
C THR A 33 3.42 10.92 7.31
N ALA A 34 4.39 10.64 6.43
CA ALA A 34 4.30 11.00 5.03
C ALA A 34 3.11 10.31 4.34
N ALA A 35 2.87 9.05 4.64
CA ALA A 35 1.73 8.30 4.10
C ALA A 35 0.40 8.93 4.50
N GLU A 36 0.25 9.33 5.76
CA GLU A 36 -0.95 10.02 6.23
C GLU A 36 -1.15 11.37 5.53
N GLN A 37 -0.08 12.12 5.33
CA GLN A 37 -0.13 13.39 4.61
C GLN A 37 -0.52 13.20 3.15
N LEU A 38 0.05 12.20 2.49
CA LEU A 38 -0.28 11.88 1.10
C LEU A 38 -1.74 11.43 0.95
N MET A 39 -2.22 10.66 1.91
CA MET A 39 -3.62 10.25 1.93
C MET A 39 -4.57 11.45 1.94
N LYS A 40 -4.25 12.45 2.75
CA LYS A 40 -5.02 13.70 2.81
C LYS A 40 -4.87 14.52 1.54
N GLN A 41 -3.63 14.64 1.04
CA GLN A 41 -3.33 15.42 -0.15
C GLN A 41 -4.06 14.89 -1.38
N TYR A 42 -4.07 13.58 -1.58
CA TYR A 42 -4.70 12.94 -2.73
C TYR A 42 -6.13 12.50 -2.47
N GLN A 43 -6.66 12.74 -1.28
CA GLN A 43 -8.03 12.43 -0.90
C GLN A 43 -8.41 10.97 -1.12
N VAL A 44 -7.47 10.07 -0.86
CA VAL A 44 -7.73 8.63 -0.89
C VAL A 44 -8.13 8.12 0.48
N GLY A 45 -8.85 7.00 0.52
CA GLY A 45 -9.37 6.42 1.76
C GLY A 45 -8.37 5.57 2.52
N TRP A 46 -7.42 4.97 1.81
CA TRP A 46 -6.47 4.01 2.38
C TRP A 46 -5.08 4.19 1.80
N VAL A 47 -4.08 3.89 2.63
CA VAL A 47 -2.71 3.67 2.18
C VAL A 47 -2.35 2.22 2.48
N VAL A 48 -1.88 1.52 1.47
CA VAL A 48 -1.45 0.13 1.57
C VAL A 48 0.01 0.01 1.12
N GLN A 49 0.70 -1.01 1.59
CA GLN A 49 2.07 -1.29 1.19
C GLN A 49 2.16 -2.71 0.65
N GLY A 50 2.88 -2.90 -0.45
CA GLY A 50 3.18 -4.22 -0.99
C GLY A 50 3.95 -5.06 0.02
N THR A 51 3.66 -6.36 0.04
CA THR A 51 4.23 -7.27 1.06
C THR A 51 5.53 -7.93 0.63
N CYS A 52 6.03 -7.67 -0.58
CA CYS A 52 7.24 -8.28 -1.12
C CYS A 52 8.45 -7.33 -1.02
N TYR A 53 9.60 -7.87 -0.64
CA TYR A 53 10.90 -7.19 -0.73
C TYR A 53 10.99 -5.87 0.06
N ASN A 54 10.46 -5.83 1.29
CA ASN A 54 10.57 -4.65 2.13
C ASN A 54 11.70 -4.79 3.14
N ASP A 55 12.57 -3.77 3.21
CA ASP A 55 13.48 -3.59 4.32
C ASP A 55 12.81 -2.82 5.46
N LEU A 56 11.79 -2.03 5.13
CA LEU A 56 11.03 -1.24 6.08
C LEU A 56 9.53 -1.55 5.91
N ILE A 57 8.96 -2.15 6.93
CA ILE A 57 7.55 -2.55 6.95
C ILE A 57 6.76 -1.52 7.75
N LEU A 58 5.77 -0.89 7.10
CA LEU A 58 4.94 0.13 7.72
C LEU A 58 3.62 -0.43 8.27
N TYR A 59 3.20 -1.58 7.78
CA TYR A 59 1.98 -2.25 8.23
C TYR A 59 2.24 -3.13 9.46
N ASN A 60 1.17 -3.52 10.15
CA ASN A 60 1.22 -4.55 11.18
C ASN A 60 1.11 -5.93 10.52
N ASP A 61 1.98 -6.87 10.88
CA ASP A 61 1.99 -8.23 10.32
C ASP A 61 0.67 -8.98 10.52
N GLU A 62 -0.10 -8.62 11.53
CA GLU A 62 -1.40 -9.22 11.82
C GLU A 62 -2.52 -8.73 10.88
N GLN A 63 -2.24 -7.73 10.05
CA GLN A 63 -3.21 -7.18 9.09
C GLN A 63 -3.59 -8.23 8.05
N ILE A 64 -4.84 -8.14 7.58
CA ILE A 64 -5.33 -8.97 6.48
C ILE A 64 -4.62 -8.56 5.20
N GLU A 65 -4.13 -9.56 4.45
CA GLU A 65 -3.55 -9.31 3.14
C GLU A 65 -4.64 -9.01 2.12
N ILE A 66 -4.44 -7.92 1.40
CA ILE A 66 -5.33 -7.48 0.33
C ILE A 66 -4.64 -7.78 -0.99
N ARG A 67 -5.36 -8.42 -1.92
CA ARG A 67 -4.83 -8.69 -3.25
C ARG A 67 -5.58 -7.87 -4.27
N PHE A 68 -4.84 -7.02 -5.00
CA PHE A 68 -5.40 -6.28 -6.12
C PHE A 68 -5.33 -7.12 -7.39
N PRO A 69 -6.34 -7.01 -8.27
CA PRO A 69 -6.26 -7.64 -9.58
C PRO A 69 -5.16 -6.99 -10.41
N MET A 70 -4.46 -7.79 -11.21
CA MET A 70 -3.44 -7.27 -12.13
C MET A 70 -4.13 -6.46 -13.22
N MET A 71 -3.60 -5.25 -13.47
CA MET A 71 -4.08 -4.40 -14.56
C MET A 71 -3.59 -4.95 -15.90
N LYS A 72 -4.45 -4.89 -16.91
CA LYS A 72 -4.08 -5.32 -18.26
C LYS A 72 -3.11 -4.30 -18.87
N PRO A 73 -2.09 -4.75 -19.63
CA PRO A 73 -1.10 -3.85 -20.22
C PRO A 73 -1.69 -2.71 -21.05
N LYS A 74 -2.81 -2.95 -21.72
CA LYS A 74 -3.48 -1.91 -22.52
C LYS A 74 -4.06 -0.77 -21.69
N GLU A 75 -4.30 -1.01 -20.42
CA GLU A 75 -4.85 -0.03 -19.49
C GLU A 75 -3.76 0.74 -18.77
N VAL A 76 -2.55 0.21 -18.79
CA VAL A 76 -1.38 0.80 -18.17
C VAL A 76 -0.36 1.01 -19.26
N GLN A 77 -0.13 2.27 -19.66
CA GLN A 77 0.87 2.60 -20.68
C GLN A 77 2.31 2.40 -20.20
N LEU A 78 2.48 1.82 -19.04
CA LEU A 78 3.77 1.46 -18.48
C LEU A 78 4.15 0.06 -18.94
N LYS A 79 5.41 -0.11 -19.33
CA LYS A 79 5.94 -1.42 -19.75
C LYS A 79 5.94 -2.43 -18.61
N THR A 80 5.99 -1.96 -17.36
CA THR A 80 5.96 -2.78 -16.16
C THR A 80 4.92 -2.21 -15.21
N PHE A 81 4.13 -3.08 -14.61
CA PHE A 81 3.29 -2.68 -13.50
C PHE A 81 3.86 -3.29 -12.21
N TYR A 82 3.41 -2.74 -11.10
CA TYR A 82 4.00 -3.01 -9.80
C TYR A 82 3.52 -4.37 -9.27
N SER A 83 4.09 -5.45 -9.80
CA SER A 83 3.73 -6.81 -9.39
C SER A 83 4.00 -7.06 -7.91
N ASP A 84 4.99 -6.40 -7.34
CA ASP A 84 5.33 -6.50 -5.92
C ASP A 84 4.25 -5.93 -5.01
N ALA A 85 3.38 -5.08 -5.54
CA ALA A 85 2.30 -4.45 -4.80
C ALA A 85 0.92 -5.05 -5.13
N VAL A 86 0.87 -6.20 -5.79
CA VAL A 86 -0.39 -6.93 -6.02
C VAL A 86 -0.95 -7.44 -4.70
N LYS A 87 -0.10 -7.93 -3.81
CA LYS A 87 -0.45 -8.32 -2.44
C LYS A 87 0.01 -7.21 -1.51
N CYS A 88 -0.93 -6.66 -0.76
CA CYS A 88 -0.70 -5.49 0.08
C CYS A 88 -1.30 -5.69 1.47
N LYS A 89 -0.79 -4.90 2.43
CA LYS A 89 -1.40 -4.77 3.76
C LYS A 89 -1.61 -3.30 4.08
N LEU A 90 -2.62 -3.03 4.89
CA LEU A 90 -3.02 -1.68 5.26
C LEU A 90 -1.95 -1.00 6.11
N VAL A 91 -1.58 0.23 5.73
CA VAL A 91 -0.70 1.10 6.51
C VAL A 91 -1.52 2.06 7.36
N CYS A 92 -2.44 2.78 6.73
CA CYS A 92 -3.35 3.69 7.44
C CYS A 92 -4.63 3.88 6.63
N GLU A 93 -5.68 4.34 7.31
CA GLU A 93 -6.97 4.63 6.72
C GLU A 93 -7.48 5.98 7.19
N LYS A 94 -8.30 6.62 6.35
CA LYS A 94 -8.82 7.96 6.63
C LYS A 94 -9.77 7.96 7.84
N GLU A 95 -10.59 6.90 7.94
CA GLU A 95 -11.53 6.71 9.03
C GLU A 95 -11.22 5.37 9.71
N PRO A 96 -10.55 5.39 10.87
CA PRO A 96 -10.15 4.17 11.55
C PRO A 96 -11.33 3.23 11.80
N ASN A 97 -11.13 1.94 11.57
CA ASN A 97 -12.09 0.86 11.78
C ASN A 97 -13.34 0.92 10.90
N THR A 98 -13.36 1.76 9.87
CA THR A 98 -14.46 1.81 8.92
C THR A 98 -13.98 1.47 7.51
N GLY A 99 -14.74 0.63 6.82
CA GLY A 99 -14.52 0.37 5.42
C GLY A 99 -13.43 -0.64 5.05
N ILE A 100 -12.62 -1.11 6.00
CA ILE A 100 -11.55 -2.08 5.67
C ILE A 100 -12.14 -3.39 5.14
N ASN A 101 -13.23 -3.86 5.72
CA ASN A 101 -13.90 -5.07 5.25
C ASN A 101 -14.49 -4.86 3.84
N SER A 102 -15.00 -3.67 3.57
CA SER A 102 -15.48 -3.31 2.23
C SER A 102 -14.34 -3.28 1.22
N LEU A 103 -13.19 -2.72 1.59
CA LEU A 103 -12.00 -2.71 0.75
C LEU A 103 -11.56 -4.15 0.43
N VAL A 104 -11.43 -4.99 1.44
CA VAL A 104 -11.03 -6.39 1.27
C VAL A 104 -12.01 -7.13 0.38
N SER A 105 -13.31 -7.01 0.67
CA SER A 105 -14.36 -7.67 -0.12
C SER A 105 -14.34 -7.24 -1.58
N ASN A 106 -14.22 -5.94 -1.83
CA ASN A 106 -14.21 -5.40 -3.18
C ASN A 106 -12.98 -5.86 -3.97
N THR A 107 -11.81 -5.90 -3.34
CA THR A 107 -10.58 -6.33 -4.02
C THR A 107 -10.63 -7.81 -4.37
N TYR A 108 -11.09 -8.67 -3.48
CA TYR A 108 -11.20 -10.10 -3.73
C TYR A 108 -12.28 -10.44 -4.76
N LEU A 109 -13.42 -9.76 -4.71
CA LEU A 109 -14.46 -9.94 -5.71
C LEU A 109 -14.01 -9.52 -7.11
N SER A 110 -13.27 -8.43 -7.19
CA SER A 110 -12.73 -7.95 -8.45
C SER A 110 -11.61 -8.84 -9.00
N ALA A 111 -10.89 -9.54 -8.13
CA ALA A 111 -9.84 -10.47 -8.52
C ALA A 111 -10.38 -11.83 -9.00
N ALA A 112 -11.61 -12.14 -8.65
CA ALA A 112 -12.28 -13.36 -9.09
C ALA A 112 -12.79 -13.21 -10.53
#